data_500a73999649da5d732778681a8daa47
#
_entry.id   500a73999649da5d732778681a8daa47
#
_cell.length_a   1.000
_cell.length_b   1.000
_cell.length_c   1.000
_cell.angle_alpha   90.00
_cell.angle_beta   90.00
_cell.angle_gamma   90.00
#
_symmetry.space_group_name_H-M   'P 1'
#
loop_
_entity.id
_entity.type
_entity.pdbx_description
1 polymer ?
#
loop_
_entity_poly.entity_id
_entity_poly.type
_entity_poly.pdbx_seq_one_letter_code
_entity_poly.pdbx_strand_id
1 'polypeptide(L)'
;MADSRRNNRTDSTGNVVILETAAQCFMEQGFSTTSIDDVARRMGSTKGRIYHYYSSKTDLFFDVHREGMDRLFKAVEPVMTLNGSGLHRLEEMLMAHALAMMTNVAFEAVVVQGVHMHKLAATTPDQRRTLNELISIRRRFEDLFKQVIREGMEDGSIRHVDVSVAAKAVLGAINWLSIWYQPRSVETDADRIALAKEIVSIQIKGLHS
;
A
#
# COMPACT_ATOMS: atom_id res chain seq x y z
N MET A 1 33.20 19.21 2.06
CA MET A 1 31.72 19.24 2.01
C MET A 1 31.09 18.37 0.91
N ALA A 2 31.85 17.70 0.05
CA ALA A 2 31.35 16.81 -1.03
C ALA A 2 31.14 15.35 -0.59
N ASP A 3 31.77 14.93 0.48
CA ASP A 3 31.80 13.52 0.90
C ASP A 3 30.53 13.07 1.70
N SER A 4 29.93 14.01 2.45
CA SER A 4 28.71 13.75 3.22
C SER A 4 27.45 13.49 2.36
N ARG A 5 27.39 14.08 1.13
CA ARG A 5 26.27 13.87 0.21
C ARG A 5 26.36 12.57 -0.57
N ARG A 6 27.56 12.02 -0.75
CA ARG A 6 27.79 10.75 -1.43
C ARG A 6 27.41 9.57 -0.52
N ASN A 7 27.71 9.66 0.76
CA ASN A 7 27.42 8.63 1.77
C ASN A 7 25.90 8.50 1.99
N ASN A 8 25.17 9.63 1.99
CA ASN A 8 23.71 9.64 2.18
C ASN A 8 22.92 9.09 0.97
N ARG A 9 23.48 9.20 -0.27
CA ARG A 9 22.85 8.63 -1.49
C ARG A 9 23.07 7.13 -1.62
N THR A 10 24.25 6.63 -1.28
CA THR A 10 24.54 5.18 -1.28
C THR A 10 23.78 4.46 -0.16
N ASP A 11 23.55 5.12 0.95
CA ASP A 11 22.80 4.59 2.09
C ASP A 11 21.30 4.48 1.77
N SER A 12 20.72 5.52 1.14
CA SER A 12 19.32 5.49 0.69
C SER A 12 19.08 4.44 -0.40
N THR A 13 19.99 4.29 -1.36
CA THR A 13 19.89 3.29 -2.44
C THR A 13 20.01 1.86 -1.88
N GLY A 14 20.88 1.66 -0.90
CA GLY A 14 21.05 0.37 -0.22
C GLY A 14 19.78 -0.07 0.52
N ASN A 15 19.10 0.85 1.18
CA ASN A 15 17.86 0.59 1.90
C ASN A 15 16.69 0.26 0.93
N VAL A 16 16.58 0.96 -0.20
CA VAL A 16 15.54 0.68 -1.20
C VAL A 16 15.61 -0.75 -1.72
N VAL A 17 16.82 -1.24 -2.06
CA VAL A 17 17.02 -2.62 -2.53
C VAL A 17 16.63 -3.64 -1.46
N ILE A 18 16.94 -3.37 -0.17
CA ILE A 18 16.52 -4.24 0.94
C ILE A 18 15.00 -4.30 1.03
N LEU A 19 14.31 -3.14 0.99
CA LEU A 19 12.85 -3.07 1.08
C LEU A 19 12.17 -3.80 -0.08
N GLU A 20 12.62 -3.59 -1.31
CA GLU A 20 12.08 -4.26 -2.50
C GLU A 20 12.24 -5.78 -2.43
N THR A 21 13.44 -6.25 -2.06
CA THR A 21 13.70 -7.69 -1.93
C THR A 21 12.91 -8.31 -0.78
N ALA A 22 12.81 -7.61 0.35
CA ALA A 22 12.03 -8.06 1.50
C ALA A 22 10.54 -8.12 1.18
N ALA A 23 9.99 -7.12 0.46
CA ALA A 23 8.60 -7.12 0.01
C ALA A 23 8.29 -8.37 -0.81
N GLN A 24 9.16 -8.73 -1.77
CA GLN A 24 9.01 -9.94 -2.58
C GLN A 24 9.07 -11.22 -1.74
N CYS A 25 10.04 -11.33 -0.80
CA CYS A 25 10.12 -12.50 0.07
C CYS A 25 8.88 -12.64 0.96
N PHE A 26 8.42 -11.54 1.56
CA PHE A 26 7.22 -11.55 2.40
C PHE A 26 5.94 -11.84 1.59
N MET A 27 5.84 -11.34 0.37
CA MET A 27 4.72 -11.66 -0.52
C MET A 27 4.67 -13.14 -0.86
N GLU A 28 5.80 -13.73 -1.26
CA GLU A 28 5.87 -15.10 -1.75
C GLU A 28 5.75 -16.15 -0.63
N GLN A 29 6.36 -15.90 0.51
CA GLN A 29 6.51 -16.89 1.58
C GLN A 29 5.70 -16.55 2.84
N GLY A 30 5.22 -15.30 2.96
CA GLY A 30 4.60 -14.77 4.17
C GLY A 30 5.62 -14.38 5.24
N PHE A 31 5.17 -13.55 6.19
CA PHE A 31 6.03 -13.05 7.27
C PHE A 31 6.63 -14.17 8.15
N SER A 32 5.83 -15.15 8.53
CA SER A 32 6.27 -16.18 9.49
C SER A 32 7.42 -17.03 8.93
N THR A 33 7.32 -17.40 7.68
CA THR A 33 8.25 -18.33 7.00
C THR A 33 9.53 -17.63 6.52
N THR A 34 9.43 -16.36 6.12
CA THR A 34 10.59 -15.58 5.65
C THR A 34 11.59 -15.33 6.79
N SER A 35 12.86 -15.50 6.50
CA SER A 35 13.98 -15.13 7.40
C SER A 35 14.81 -13.98 6.80
N ILE A 36 15.60 -13.31 7.64
CA ILE A 36 16.59 -12.31 7.18
C ILE A 36 17.64 -12.96 6.25
N ASP A 37 17.98 -14.23 6.47
CA ASP A 37 18.90 -14.96 5.59
C ASP A 37 18.30 -15.20 4.19
N ASP A 38 16.99 -15.39 4.07
CA ASP A 38 16.32 -15.53 2.76
C ASP A 38 16.37 -14.23 1.97
N VAL A 39 16.11 -13.10 2.63
CA VAL A 39 16.23 -11.78 2.00
C VAL A 39 17.68 -11.52 1.58
N ALA A 40 18.65 -11.79 2.44
CA ALA A 40 20.07 -11.61 2.13
C ALA A 40 20.51 -12.47 0.94
N ARG A 41 20.12 -13.73 0.91
CA ARG A 41 20.40 -14.67 -0.18
C ARG A 41 19.81 -14.20 -1.50
N ARG A 42 18.56 -13.75 -1.49
CA ARG A 42 17.88 -13.22 -2.69
C ARG A 42 18.56 -11.96 -3.23
N MET A 43 19.11 -11.13 -2.35
CA MET A 43 19.90 -9.94 -2.73
C MET A 43 21.29 -10.26 -3.25
N GLY A 44 21.78 -11.50 -3.16
CA GLY A 44 23.20 -11.82 -3.36
C GLY A 44 24.12 -11.12 -2.35
N SER A 45 23.66 -10.93 -1.11
CA SER A 45 24.34 -10.16 -0.07
C SER A 45 24.43 -10.94 1.25
N THR A 46 24.95 -10.30 2.29
CA THR A 46 25.05 -10.91 3.62
C THR A 46 23.98 -10.38 4.57
N LYS A 47 23.59 -11.18 5.57
CA LYS A 47 22.67 -10.75 6.62
C LYS A 47 23.19 -9.55 7.42
N GLY A 48 24.52 -9.42 7.56
CA GLY A 48 25.13 -8.29 8.24
C GLY A 48 24.80 -6.96 7.58
N ARG A 49 24.64 -6.91 6.24
CA ARG A 49 24.19 -5.72 5.52
C ARG A 49 22.76 -5.33 5.89
N ILE A 50 21.86 -6.30 6.09
CA ILE A 50 20.47 -6.03 6.49
C ILE A 50 20.43 -5.57 7.94
N TYR A 51 21.18 -6.25 8.85
CA TYR A 51 21.27 -5.86 10.26
C TYR A 51 21.89 -4.49 10.51
N HIS A 52 22.60 -3.93 9.53
CA HIS A 52 23.07 -2.55 9.60
C HIS A 52 21.88 -1.55 9.58
N TYR A 53 20.77 -1.89 8.91
CA TYR A 53 19.59 -1.02 8.80
C TYR A 53 18.45 -1.44 9.73
N TYR A 54 18.29 -2.72 10.02
CA TYR A 54 17.13 -3.28 10.72
C TYR A 54 17.55 -4.18 11.85
N SER A 55 17.06 -3.90 13.05
CA SER A 55 17.37 -4.70 14.25
C SER A 55 16.67 -6.06 14.25
N SER A 56 15.58 -6.22 13.52
CA SER A 56 14.81 -7.47 13.44
C SER A 56 14.05 -7.60 12.11
N LYS A 57 13.59 -8.83 11.84
CA LYS A 57 12.65 -9.10 10.74
C LYS A 57 11.36 -8.28 10.87
N THR A 58 10.88 -8.08 12.08
CA THR A 58 9.67 -7.30 12.37
C THR A 58 9.87 -5.85 11.99
N ASP A 59 11.02 -5.25 12.31
CA ASP A 59 11.31 -3.85 11.97
C ASP A 59 11.41 -3.67 10.45
N LEU A 60 12.06 -4.62 9.76
CA LEU A 60 12.10 -4.64 8.29
C LEU A 60 10.69 -4.77 7.68
N PHE A 61 9.85 -5.65 8.23
CA PHE A 61 8.46 -5.80 7.76
C PHE A 61 7.64 -4.52 7.93
N PHE A 62 7.81 -3.83 9.07
CA PHE A 62 7.13 -2.58 9.33
C PHE A 62 7.55 -1.48 8.37
N ASP A 63 8.82 -1.42 7.98
CA ASP A 63 9.29 -0.43 7.00
C ASP A 63 8.81 -0.76 5.57
N VAL A 64 8.76 -2.04 5.19
CA VAL A 64 8.12 -2.46 3.94
C VAL A 64 6.64 -2.05 3.92
N HIS A 65 5.92 -2.26 5.01
CA HIS A 65 4.52 -1.83 5.13
C HIS A 65 4.39 -0.31 5.03
N ARG A 66 5.27 0.45 5.69
CA ARG A 66 5.26 1.93 5.62
C ARG A 66 5.50 2.42 4.19
N GLU A 67 6.49 1.85 3.50
CA GLU A 67 6.77 2.18 2.09
C GLU A 67 5.57 1.86 1.18
N GLY A 68 4.89 0.71 1.36
CA GLY A 68 3.66 0.39 0.63
C GLY A 68 2.59 1.47 0.84
N MET A 69 2.32 1.83 2.09
CA MET A 69 1.37 2.91 2.39
C MET A 69 1.77 4.26 1.79
N ASP A 70 3.06 4.61 1.81
CA ASP A 70 3.55 5.86 1.21
C ASP A 70 3.33 5.89 -0.32
N ARG A 71 3.48 4.75 -1.00
CA ARG A 71 3.17 4.60 -2.43
C ARG A 71 1.68 4.80 -2.70
N LEU A 72 0.81 4.25 -1.86
CA LEU A 72 -0.63 4.45 -1.97
C LEU A 72 -1.03 5.93 -1.78
N PHE A 73 -0.49 6.60 -0.76
CA PHE A 73 -0.74 8.03 -0.55
C PHE A 73 -0.26 8.86 -1.75
N LYS A 74 0.95 8.62 -2.26
CA LYS A 74 1.50 9.32 -3.44
C LYS A 74 0.63 9.14 -4.69
N ALA A 75 -0.04 7.99 -4.82
CA ALA A 75 -0.94 7.75 -5.95
C ALA A 75 -2.29 8.45 -5.76
N VAL A 76 -2.85 8.45 -4.55
CA VAL A 76 -4.25 8.84 -4.32
C VAL A 76 -4.39 10.32 -3.94
N GLU A 77 -3.51 10.89 -3.13
CA GLU A 77 -3.63 12.28 -2.66
C GLU A 77 -3.72 13.32 -3.81
N PRO A 78 -2.92 13.22 -4.90
CA PRO A 78 -2.99 14.21 -5.98
C PRO A 78 -4.35 14.28 -6.66
N VAL A 79 -5.10 13.19 -6.71
CA VAL A 79 -6.38 13.14 -7.42
C VAL A 79 -7.57 13.61 -6.56
N MET A 80 -7.42 13.73 -5.26
CA MET A 80 -8.47 14.24 -4.36
C MET A 80 -8.87 15.69 -4.67
N THR A 81 -7.97 16.48 -5.22
CA THR A 81 -8.18 17.91 -5.49
C THR A 81 -8.54 18.20 -6.94
N LEU A 82 -8.84 17.19 -7.74
CA LEU A 82 -9.30 17.37 -9.11
C LEU A 82 -10.64 18.13 -9.14
N ASN A 83 -10.83 18.93 -10.19
CA ASN A 83 -12.10 19.57 -10.45
C ASN A 83 -13.17 18.54 -10.81
N GLY A 84 -14.38 18.70 -10.30
CA GLY A 84 -15.49 17.81 -10.58
C GLY A 84 -16.32 17.47 -9.34
N SER A 85 -17.28 16.59 -9.51
CA SER A 85 -18.12 16.10 -8.41
C SER A 85 -17.36 15.17 -7.47
N GLY A 86 -17.90 14.95 -6.26
CA GLY A 86 -17.34 13.98 -5.33
C GLY A 86 -17.29 12.56 -5.92
N LEU A 87 -18.31 12.18 -6.71
CA LEU A 87 -18.30 10.89 -7.41
C LEU A 87 -17.15 10.78 -8.42
N HIS A 88 -16.88 11.80 -9.19
CA HIS A 88 -15.75 11.82 -10.13
C HIS A 88 -14.42 11.71 -9.41
N ARG A 89 -14.20 12.49 -8.34
CA ARG A 89 -12.98 12.37 -7.54
C ARG A 89 -12.82 11.00 -6.90
N LEU A 90 -13.91 10.40 -6.40
CA LEU A 90 -13.88 9.04 -5.86
C LEU A 90 -13.49 8.01 -6.93
N GLU A 91 -14.02 8.14 -8.14
CA GLU A 91 -13.66 7.29 -9.29
C GLU A 91 -12.17 7.37 -9.59
N GLU A 92 -11.60 8.58 -9.69
CA GLU A 92 -10.18 8.79 -9.93
C GLU A 92 -9.30 8.26 -8.79
N MET A 93 -9.72 8.43 -7.53
CA MET A 93 -9.03 7.86 -6.37
C MET A 93 -9.00 6.32 -6.41
N LEU A 94 -10.11 5.69 -6.78
CA LEU A 94 -10.20 4.24 -6.91
C LEU A 94 -9.36 3.73 -8.08
N MET A 95 -9.32 4.45 -9.20
CA MET A 95 -8.45 4.17 -10.33
C MET A 95 -6.97 4.24 -9.93
N ALA A 96 -6.55 5.32 -9.28
CA ALA A 96 -5.19 5.51 -8.79
C ALA A 96 -4.80 4.40 -7.79
N HIS A 97 -5.69 4.06 -6.87
CA HIS A 97 -5.47 2.99 -5.90
C HIS A 97 -5.34 1.62 -6.58
N ALA A 98 -6.24 1.27 -7.50
CA ALA A 98 -6.17 -0.01 -8.22
C ALA A 98 -4.88 -0.14 -9.03
N LEU A 99 -4.45 0.91 -9.72
CA LEU A 99 -3.19 0.94 -10.47
C LEU A 99 -1.99 0.81 -9.53
N ALA A 100 -1.99 1.50 -8.39
CA ALA A 100 -0.93 1.38 -7.38
C ALA A 100 -0.83 -0.05 -6.83
N MET A 101 -1.96 -0.70 -6.52
CA MET A 101 -2.03 -2.10 -6.09
C MET A 101 -1.39 -3.05 -7.13
N MET A 102 -1.70 -2.86 -8.41
CA MET A 102 -1.19 -3.70 -9.50
C MET A 102 0.28 -3.42 -9.85
N THR A 103 0.75 -2.20 -9.65
CA THR A 103 2.14 -1.80 -9.92
C THR A 103 3.09 -2.19 -8.79
N ASN A 104 2.61 -2.18 -7.54
CA ASN A 104 3.43 -2.42 -6.34
C ASN A 104 3.04 -3.71 -5.61
N VAL A 105 2.67 -4.76 -6.35
CA VAL A 105 2.05 -6.00 -5.80
C VAL A 105 2.76 -6.52 -4.55
N ALA A 106 4.09 -6.53 -4.54
CA ALA A 106 4.84 -7.06 -3.41
C ALA A 106 4.67 -6.23 -2.13
N PHE A 107 4.70 -4.90 -2.24
CA PHE A 107 4.48 -4.00 -1.11
C PHE A 107 3.04 -4.07 -0.61
N GLU A 108 2.08 -4.09 -1.53
CA GLU A 108 0.66 -4.10 -1.19
C GLU A 108 0.23 -5.43 -0.55
N ALA A 109 0.83 -6.54 -0.96
CA ALA A 109 0.66 -7.82 -0.27
C ALA A 109 1.13 -7.74 1.19
N VAL A 110 2.24 -7.03 1.47
CA VAL A 110 2.72 -6.81 2.84
C VAL A 110 1.80 -5.87 3.62
N VAL A 111 1.27 -4.81 2.99
CA VAL A 111 0.27 -3.92 3.61
C VAL A 111 -0.96 -4.71 4.05
N VAL A 112 -1.49 -5.60 3.20
CA VAL A 112 -2.64 -6.44 3.53
C VAL A 112 -2.30 -7.48 4.60
N GLN A 113 -1.12 -8.11 4.55
CA GLN A 113 -0.65 -9.02 5.62
C GLN A 113 -0.58 -8.29 6.97
N GLY A 114 -0.11 -7.05 6.99
CA GLY A 114 0.00 -6.21 8.19
C GLY A 114 -1.34 -6.00 8.91
N VAL A 115 -2.47 -6.08 8.19
CA VAL A 115 -3.82 -6.03 8.80
C VAL A 115 -4.02 -7.14 9.82
N HIS A 116 -3.51 -8.33 9.53
CA HIS A 116 -3.71 -9.53 10.35
C HIS A 116 -2.67 -9.62 11.48
N MET A 117 -1.56 -8.90 11.38
CA MET A 117 -0.46 -8.96 12.34
C MET A 117 -0.71 -8.23 13.66
N HIS A 118 -1.82 -7.50 13.81
CA HIS A 118 -2.18 -6.81 15.06
C HIS A 118 -2.11 -7.67 16.30
N LYS A 119 -2.23 -8.98 16.15
CA LYS A 119 -2.34 -9.92 17.27
C LYS A 119 -1.05 -10.70 17.55
N LEU A 120 -0.06 -10.72 16.66
CA LEU A 120 0.97 -11.76 16.68
C LEU A 120 2.44 -11.29 16.64
N ALA A 121 2.77 -10.10 16.17
CA ALA A 121 4.16 -9.79 15.81
C ALA A 121 4.89 -8.78 16.68
N ALA A 122 4.19 -7.89 17.39
CA ALA A 122 4.83 -6.85 18.19
C ALA A 122 5.14 -7.35 19.60
N THR A 123 6.40 -7.75 19.84
CA THR A 123 6.85 -8.32 21.11
C THR A 123 7.46 -7.27 22.04
N THR A 124 8.04 -6.19 21.50
CA THR A 124 8.65 -5.10 22.26
C THR A 124 7.73 -3.89 22.36
N PRO A 125 7.93 -3.00 23.37
CA PRO A 125 7.20 -1.74 23.45
C PRO A 125 7.36 -0.86 22.19
N ASP A 126 8.55 -0.84 21.60
CA ASP A 126 8.85 -0.06 20.38
C ASP A 126 8.09 -0.61 19.18
N GLN A 127 8.10 -1.92 18.97
CA GLN A 127 7.34 -2.57 17.93
C GLN A 127 5.83 -2.33 18.07
N ARG A 128 5.31 -2.30 19.32
CA ARG A 128 3.90 -1.95 19.55
C ARG A 128 3.58 -0.50 19.18
N ARG A 129 4.49 0.45 19.47
CA ARG A 129 4.33 1.84 19.02
C ARG A 129 4.28 1.92 17.50
N THR A 130 5.26 1.32 16.82
CA THR A 130 5.32 1.29 15.35
C THR A 130 4.06 0.65 14.75
N LEU A 131 3.58 -0.45 15.29
CA LEU A 131 2.35 -1.09 14.84
C LEU A 131 1.13 -0.15 14.98
N ASN A 132 1.01 0.58 16.10
CA ASN A 132 -0.06 1.56 16.29
C ASN A 132 0.05 2.73 15.29
N GLU A 133 1.26 3.16 14.94
CA GLU A 133 1.50 4.16 13.88
C GLU A 133 1.02 3.65 12.53
N LEU A 134 1.35 2.41 12.15
CA LEU A 134 0.90 1.80 10.89
C LEU A 134 -0.64 1.68 10.83
N ILE A 135 -1.29 1.33 11.95
CA ILE A 135 -2.75 1.33 12.05
C ILE A 135 -3.30 2.75 11.82
N SER A 136 -2.66 3.75 12.42
CA SER A 136 -3.05 5.15 12.25
C SER A 136 -2.88 5.63 10.80
N ILE A 137 -1.78 5.25 10.14
CA ILE A 137 -1.54 5.55 8.73
C ILE A 137 -2.66 4.98 7.84
N ARG A 138 -3.04 3.72 8.06
CA ARG A 138 -4.14 3.08 7.32
C ARG A 138 -5.49 3.75 7.57
N ARG A 139 -5.78 4.16 8.82
CA ARG A 139 -7.00 4.93 9.12
C ARG A 139 -7.03 6.26 8.38
N ARG A 140 -5.91 6.99 8.35
CA ARG A 140 -5.81 8.23 7.58
C ARG A 140 -6.07 7.99 6.09
N PHE A 141 -5.55 6.91 5.51
CA PHE A 141 -5.81 6.56 4.12
C PHE A 141 -7.30 6.29 3.86
N GLU A 142 -7.97 5.52 4.73
CA GLU A 142 -9.43 5.31 4.67
C GLU A 142 -10.20 6.64 4.80
N ASP A 143 -9.73 7.56 5.65
CA ASP A 143 -10.38 8.85 5.88
C ASP A 143 -10.35 9.77 4.66
N LEU A 144 -9.39 9.64 3.74
CA LEU A 144 -9.39 10.33 2.44
C LEU A 144 -10.62 9.96 1.62
N PHE A 145 -10.92 8.68 1.52
CA PHE A 145 -12.10 8.18 0.80
C PHE A 145 -13.40 8.62 1.48
N LYS A 146 -13.46 8.55 2.81
CA LYS A 146 -14.63 9.03 3.57
C LYS A 146 -14.92 10.51 3.34
N GLN A 147 -13.87 11.32 3.22
CA GLN A 147 -14.01 12.74 2.93
C GLN A 147 -14.68 12.94 1.59
N VAL A 148 -14.16 12.34 0.52
CA VAL A 148 -14.69 12.52 -0.84
C VAL A 148 -16.10 11.92 -0.98
N ILE A 149 -16.40 10.81 -0.28
CA ILE A 149 -17.78 10.27 -0.24
C ILE A 149 -18.75 11.27 0.41
N ARG A 150 -18.39 11.95 1.52
CA ARG A 150 -19.23 13.00 2.13
C ARG A 150 -19.46 14.15 1.17
N GLU A 151 -18.39 14.65 0.54
CA GLU A 151 -18.48 15.74 -0.45
C GLU A 151 -19.40 15.35 -1.63
N GLY A 152 -19.34 14.09 -2.10
CA GLY A 152 -20.24 13.61 -3.15
C GLY A 152 -21.70 13.45 -2.70
N MET A 153 -21.94 13.16 -1.42
CA MET A 153 -23.30 13.20 -0.85
C MET A 153 -23.82 14.63 -0.74
N GLU A 154 -22.96 15.58 -0.39
CA GLU A 154 -23.31 17.01 -0.27
C GLU A 154 -23.59 17.65 -1.65
N ASP A 155 -22.82 17.29 -2.68
CA ASP A 155 -23.02 17.78 -4.06
C ASP A 155 -24.11 17.00 -4.84
N GLY A 156 -24.67 15.95 -4.24
CA GLY A 156 -25.74 15.12 -4.81
C GLY A 156 -25.26 14.09 -5.84
N SER A 157 -23.97 13.96 -6.11
CA SER A 157 -23.43 12.99 -7.06
C SER A 157 -23.33 11.56 -6.48
N ILE A 158 -23.29 11.44 -5.15
CA ILE A 158 -23.34 10.15 -4.43
C ILE A 158 -24.65 10.10 -3.64
N ARG A 159 -25.40 9.00 -3.79
CA ARG A 159 -26.60 8.76 -2.99
C ARG A 159 -26.29 8.72 -1.49
N HIS A 160 -27.27 8.97 -0.65
CA HIS A 160 -27.09 8.84 0.80
C HIS A 160 -26.74 7.41 1.20
N VAL A 161 -25.57 7.26 1.85
CA VAL A 161 -25.02 5.98 2.35
C VAL A 161 -24.38 6.18 3.72
N ASP A 162 -24.15 5.08 4.46
CA ASP A 162 -23.20 5.12 5.56
C ASP A 162 -21.79 5.27 5.00
N VAL A 163 -21.16 6.39 5.28
CA VAL A 163 -19.84 6.78 4.76
C VAL A 163 -18.77 5.76 5.13
N SER A 164 -18.82 5.20 6.36
CA SER A 164 -17.82 4.24 6.83
C SER A 164 -17.99 2.88 6.13
N VAL A 165 -19.24 2.47 5.90
CA VAL A 165 -19.54 1.23 5.17
C VAL A 165 -19.15 1.36 3.70
N ALA A 166 -19.52 2.48 3.05
CA ALA A 166 -19.17 2.74 1.66
C ALA A 166 -17.65 2.77 1.45
N ALA A 167 -16.90 3.50 2.28
CA ALA A 167 -15.44 3.54 2.17
C ALA A 167 -14.82 2.15 2.33
N LYS A 168 -15.27 1.35 3.31
CA LYS A 168 -14.77 -0.02 3.49
C LYS A 168 -15.14 -0.96 2.34
N ALA A 169 -16.32 -0.79 1.74
CA ALA A 169 -16.75 -1.60 0.60
C ALA A 169 -15.87 -1.35 -0.63
N VAL A 170 -15.65 -0.07 -1.00
CA VAL A 170 -14.84 0.27 -2.16
C VAL A 170 -13.36 -0.05 -1.94
N LEU A 171 -12.81 0.22 -0.76
CA LEU A 171 -11.43 -0.14 -0.42
C LEU A 171 -11.25 -1.66 -0.36
N GLY A 172 -12.21 -2.38 0.20
CA GLY A 172 -12.17 -3.84 0.29
C GLY A 172 -12.09 -4.50 -1.07
N ALA A 173 -12.88 -4.03 -2.04
CA ALA A 173 -12.86 -4.55 -3.41
C ALA A 173 -11.51 -4.31 -4.11
N ILE A 174 -10.90 -3.12 -3.95
CA ILE A 174 -9.58 -2.83 -4.51
C ILE A 174 -8.49 -3.62 -3.79
N ASN A 175 -8.51 -3.65 -2.45
CA ASN A 175 -7.51 -4.38 -1.66
C ASN A 175 -7.50 -5.88 -1.97
N TRP A 176 -8.63 -6.44 -2.42
CA TRP A 176 -8.73 -7.85 -2.81
C TRP A 176 -7.85 -8.20 -4.01
N LEU A 177 -7.40 -7.20 -4.81
CA LEU A 177 -6.38 -7.37 -5.85
C LEU A 177 -5.12 -8.07 -5.32
N SER A 178 -4.70 -7.79 -4.09
CA SER A 178 -3.54 -8.43 -3.46
C SER A 178 -3.67 -9.95 -3.32
N ILE A 179 -4.86 -10.51 -3.47
CA ILE A 179 -5.15 -11.94 -3.31
C ILE A 179 -5.17 -12.66 -4.66
N TRP A 180 -5.81 -12.05 -5.67
CA TRP A 180 -6.05 -12.75 -6.93
C TRP A 180 -5.30 -12.18 -8.14
N TYR A 181 -4.86 -10.91 -8.08
CA TYR A 181 -4.15 -10.33 -9.20
C TYR A 181 -2.72 -10.88 -9.27
N GLN A 182 -2.37 -11.37 -10.46
CA GLN A 182 -1.01 -11.84 -10.77
C GLN A 182 -0.55 -11.17 -12.07
N PRO A 183 0.54 -10.38 -12.03
CA PRO A 183 1.10 -9.76 -13.23
C PRO A 183 1.46 -10.83 -14.27
N ARG A 184 1.06 -10.61 -15.52
CA ARG A 184 1.42 -11.48 -16.64
C ARG A 184 2.69 -10.96 -17.31
N SER A 185 3.52 -11.85 -17.83
CA SER A 185 4.81 -11.49 -18.46
C SER A 185 4.70 -10.54 -19.67
N VAL A 186 3.54 -10.53 -20.33
CA VAL A 186 3.24 -9.67 -21.50
C VAL A 186 2.22 -8.57 -21.18
N GLU A 187 1.93 -8.34 -19.89
CA GLU A 187 0.96 -7.34 -19.48
C GLU A 187 1.48 -5.93 -19.69
N THR A 188 0.66 -5.10 -20.30
CA THR A 188 0.94 -3.68 -20.56
C THR A 188 0.26 -2.78 -19.52
N ASP A 189 0.65 -1.50 -19.49
CA ASP A 189 -0.07 -0.50 -18.68
C ASP A 189 -1.53 -0.34 -19.15
N ALA A 190 -1.80 -0.49 -20.46
CA ALA A 190 -3.14 -0.44 -20.99
C ALA A 190 -4.02 -1.58 -20.44
N ASP A 191 -3.47 -2.79 -20.28
CA ASP A 191 -4.19 -3.92 -19.69
C ASP A 191 -4.55 -3.64 -18.23
N ARG A 192 -3.61 -3.10 -17.44
CA ARG A 192 -3.86 -2.70 -16.04
C ARG A 192 -4.92 -1.61 -15.94
N ILE A 193 -4.85 -0.61 -16.80
CA ILE A 193 -5.86 0.47 -16.85
C ILE A 193 -7.23 -0.09 -17.21
N ALA A 194 -7.32 -1.00 -18.17
CA ALA A 194 -8.58 -1.64 -18.56
C ALA A 194 -9.19 -2.43 -17.40
N LEU A 195 -8.37 -3.23 -16.71
CA LEU A 195 -8.80 -4.00 -15.55
C LEU A 195 -9.25 -3.07 -14.40
N ALA A 196 -8.49 -2.02 -14.11
CA ALA A 196 -8.85 -1.04 -13.08
C ALA A 196 -10.20 -0.39 -13.39
N LYS A 197 -10.43 0.04 -14.65
CA LYS A 197 -11.71 0.62 -15.10
C LYS A 197 -12.88 -0.34 -14.89
N GLU A 198 -12.72 -1.60 -15.22
CA GLU A 198 -13.77 -2.61 -15.02
C GLU A 198 -14.13 -2.73 -13.53
N ILE A 199 -13.14 -2.90 -12.66
CA ILE A 199 -13.36 -3.03 -11.21
C ILE A 199 -14.01 -1.77 -10.64
N VAL A 200 -13.51 -0.59 -10.99
CA VAL A 200 -14.01 0.68 -10.47
C VAL A 200 -15.43 0.96 -10.97
N SER A 201 -15.72 0.66 -12.25
CA SER A 201 -17.06 0.89 -12.82
C SER A 201 -18.16 0.11 -12.08
N ILE A 202 -17.87 -1.10 -11.63
CA ILE A 202 -18.81 -1.91 -10.85
C ILE A 202 -19.13 -1.24 -9.51
N GLN A 203 -18.14 -0.65 -8.85
CA GLN A 203 -18.31 -0.01 -7.55
C GLN A 203 -19.02 1.33 -7.65
N ILE A 204 -18.63 2.14 -8.63
CA ILE A 204 -19.21 3.48 -8.85
C ILE A 204 -20.70 3.38 -9.21
N LYS A 205 -21.10 2.40 -10.04
CA LYS A 205 -22.51 2.16 -10.36
C LYS A 205 -23.37 1.86 -9.14
N GLY A 206 -22.80 1.26 -8.08
CA GLY A 206 -23.49 1.02 -6.82
C GLY A 206 -23.65 2.25 -5.92
N LEU A 207 -22.90 3.32 -6.18
CA LEU A 207 -22.88 4.57 -5.41
C LEU A 207 -23.55 5.74 -6.13
N HIS A 208 -23.73 5.65 -7.45
CA HIS A 208 -24.34 6.69 -8.25
C HIS A 208 -25.78 6.97 -7.79
N SER A 209 -26.18 8.25 -7.77
CA SER A 209 -27.54 8.73 -7.48
C SER A 209 -28.48 8.57 -8.66
#